data_0edfe31af32d5b17feb66a0003a43b43
#
_entry.id   0edfe31af32d5b17feb66a0003a43b43
#
_cell.length_a   1.000
_cell.length_b   1.000
_cell.length_c   1.000
_cell.angle_alpha   90.00
_cell.angle_beta   90.00
_cell.angle_gamma   90.00
#
_symmetry.space_group_name_H-M   'P 1'
#
loop_
_entity.id
_entity.type
_entity.pdbx_description
1 polymer ?
#
loop_
_entity_poly.entity_id
_entity_poly.type
_entity_poly.pdbx_seq_one_letter_code
_entity_poly.pdbx_strand_id
1 'polypeptide(L)'
;IQSNHWYNTIEYFFYTRKEKTMRKKIVALLMVTMVVTLAGCGSSGTKETKKAEEEKPTYESVYKEYSQKMKDATPGLIEEYKKDAEGVSDMNKLANICTKKTEKLASICTKGGKRLASIHLEEKDDEEKYNEWMNKLTDVYQDEAQKITDAYQDSVLG
;
A
#
# COMPACT_ATOMS: atom_id res chain seq x y z
N ILE A 1 -7.20 -26.64 -13.08
CA ILE A 1 -5.72 -26.54 -12.95
C ILE A 1 -5.36 -25.05 -12.96
N GLN A 2 -5.61 -24.27 -11.87
CA GLN A 2 -5.20 -22.86 -11.77
C GLN A 2 -5.06 -22.34 -10.32
N SER A 3 -4.85 -23.22 -9.33
CA SER A 3 -4.84 -22.83 -7.92
C SER A 3 -3.46 -22.67 -7.26
N ASN A 4 -2.35 -22.87 -7.97
CA ASN A 4 -1.03 -22.92 -7.35
C ASN A 4 -0.22 -21.63 -7.47
N HIS A 5 -0.75 -20.57 -8.11
CA HIS A 5 0.01 -19.33 -8.30
C HIS A 5 0.00 -18.42 -7.05
N TRP A 6 -1.03 -18.51 -6.21
CA TRP A 6 -1.22 -17.64 -5.04
C TRP A 6 -0.46 -18.11 -3.81
N TYR A 7 -0.24 -19.42 -3.63
CA TYR A 7 0.54 -19.96 -2.51
C TYR A 7 2.00 -19.53 -2.56
N ASN A 8 2.59 -19.42 -3.75
CA ASN A 8 3.97 -18.96 -3.91
C ASN A 8 4.18 -17.50 -3.52
N THR A 9 3.16 -16.65 -3.63
CA THR A 9 3.28 -15.22 -3.32
C THR A 9 3.32 -14.98 -1.81
N ILE A 10 2.58 -15.76 -1.03
CA ILE A 10 2.56 -15.65 0.44
C ILE A 10 3.82 -16.25 1.06
N GLU A 11 4.30 -17.40 0.58
CA GLU A 11 5.57 -17.99 1.04
C GLU A 11 6.78 -17.12 0.66
N TYR A 12 6.76 -16.48 -0.51
CA TYR A 12 7.79 -15.52 -0.90
C TYR A 12 7.85 -14.30 0.03
N PHE A 13 6.71 -13.87 0.54
CA PHE A 13 6.62 -12.76 1.48
C PHE A 13 7.23 -13.10 2.86
N PHE A 14 7.09 -14.35 3.33
CA PHE A 14 7.65 -14.80 4.61
C PHE A 14 9.14 -15.14 4.55
N TYR A 15 9.65 -15.58 3.41
CA TYR A 15 11.06 -15.98 3.26
C TYR A 15 12.02 -14.78 3.22
N THR A 16 11.57 -13.61 2.80
CA THR A 16 12.43 -12.43 2.60
C THR A 16 12.73 -11.62 3.87
N ARG A 17 12.14 -11.97 5.02
CA ARG A 17 12.42 -11.27 6.29
C ARG A 17 13.83 -11.45 6.82
N LYS A 18 14.61 -12.41 6.32
CA LYS A 18 15.92 -12.81 6.87
C LYS A 18 17.15 -12.18 6.19
N GLU A 19 16.99 -11.51 5.06
CA GLU A 19 18.14 -10.93 4.35
C GLU A 19 17.95 -9.45 4.00
N LYS A 20 18.61 -8.59 4.77
CA LYS A 20 18.67 -7.12 4.57
C LYS A 20 19.24 -6.68 3.21
N THR A 21 19.78 -7.59 2.41
CA THR A 21 20.46 -7.28 1.14
C THR A 21 19.59 -7.45 -0.13
N MET A 22 18.39 -8.02 -0.05
CA MET A 22 17.52 -8.22 -1.22
C MET A 22 16.46 -7.13 -1.44
N ARG A 23 16.37 -6.13 -0.58
CA ARG A 23 15.40 -5.03 -0.69
C ARG A 23 15.51 -4.21 -1.97
N LYS A 24 16.70 -4.12 -2.57
CA LYS A 24 16.95 -3.33 -3.79
C LYS A 24 16.36 -3.92 -5.09
N LYS A 25 16.03 -5.21 -5.13
CA LYS A 25 15.57 -5.89 -6.37
C LYS A 25 14.04 -6.03 -6.48
N ILE A 26 13.31 -5.90 -5.37
CA ILE A 26 11.85 -6.09 -5.35
C ILE A 26 11.09 -4.81 -5.76
N VAL A 27 11.67 -3.63 -5.48
CA VAL A 27 11.10 -2.34 -5.89
C VAL A 27 11.03 -2.22 -7.42
N ALA A 28 12.01 -2.76 -8.14
CA ALA A 28 12.04 -2.74 -9.60
C ALA A 28 10.97 -3.63 -10.25
N LEU A 29 10.50 -4.68 -9.57
CA LEU A 29 9.51 -5.61 -10.15
C LEU A 29 8.06 -5.14 -10.01
N LEU A 30 7.76 -4.31 -9.00
CA LEU A 30 6.42 -3.74 -8.80
C LEU A 30 6.11 -2.54 -9.72
N MET A 31 7.14 -1.93 -10.32
CA MET A 31 6.97 -0.77 -11.21
C MET A 31 6.50 -1.14 -12.62
N VAL A 32 6.64 -2.40 -13.05
CA VAL A 32 6.39 -2.79 -14.47
C VAL A 32 4.92 -3.11 -14.76
N THR A 33 4.06 -3.31 -13.77
CA THR A 33 2.67 -3.76 -13.99
C THR A 33 1.60 -2.67 -13.90
N MET A 34 1.95 -1.40 -13.70
CA MET A 34 0.95 -0.32 -13.57
C MET A 34 0.93 0.72 -14.71
N VAL A 35 1.30 0.33 -15.92
CA VAL A 35 0.99 1.13 -17.11
C VAL A 35 -0.18 0.48 -17.82
N VAL A 36 -1.30 1.12 -17.82
CA VAL A 36 -2.52 1.10 -18.64
C VAL A 36 -3.77 1.18 -17.75
N THR A 37 -4.34 2.34 -17.63
CA THR A 37 -5.59 2.79 -18.25
C THR A 37 -5.93 4.19 -17.74
N LEU A 38 -5.63 5.19 -18.55
CA LEU A 38 -6.25 6.50 -18.50
C LEU A 38 -7.34 6.53 -19.56
N ALA A 39 -8.57 6.32 -19.15
CA ALA A 39 -9.72 6.84 -19.90
C ALA A 39 -10.94 6.93 -18.97
N GLY A 40 -11.52 8.10 -18.83
CA GLY A 40 -12.79 8.26 -18.10
C GLY A 40 -12.99 9.68 -17.58
N CYS A 41 -13.44 10.53 -18.45
CA CYS A 41 -13.96 11.89 -18.29
C CYS A 41 -15.17 11.96 -17.37
N GLY A 42 -15.39 13.10 -16.66
CA GLY A 42 -16.69 13.39 -16.06
C GLY A 42 -16.67 14.46 -14.97
N SER A 43 -16.66 15.72 -15.35
CA SER A 43 -17.57 16.84 -15.05
C SER A 43 -17.91 17.21 -13.60
N SER A 44 -17.56 18.44 -13.28
CA SER A 44 -18.36 19.53 -12.67
C SER A 44 -18.72 19.46 -11.18
N GLY A 45 -18.24 20.48 -10.47
CA GLY A 45 -18.71 20.87 -9.14
C GLY A 45 -17.85 21.98 -8.55
N THR A 46 -17.99 23.20 -9.09
CA THR A 46 -17.39 24.44 -8.58
C THR A 46 -17.92 24.73 -7.17
N LYS A 47 -17.03 24.75 -6.17
CA LYS A 47 -17.20 25.59 -4.97
C LYS A 47 -15.89 26.28 -4.71
N GLU A 48 -15.90 27.58 -4.95
CA GLU A 48 -14.87 28.49 -4.51
C GLU A 48 -14.70 28.37 -2.99
N THR A 49 -13.51 27.98 -2.59
CA THR A 49 -13.06 28.15 -1.23
C THR A 49 -11.68 28.78 -1.29
N LYS A 50 -11.55 29.90 -0.62
CA LYS A 50 -10.38 30.77 -0.43
C LYS A 50 -9.04 30.08 -0.73
N LYS A 51 -8.34 30.66 -1.71
CA LYS A 51 -6.96 30.37 -2.07
C LYS A 51 -6.05 30.67 -0.86
N ALA A 52 -5.84 29.66 -0.01
CA ALA A 52 -4.64 29.59 0.78
C ALA A 52 -3.50 29.31 -0.22
N GLU A 53 -2.41 30.02 -0.13
CA GLU A 53 -1.20 29.71 -0.85
C GLU A 53 -0.84 28.24 -0.55
N GLU A 54 -1.16 27.33 -1.48
CA GLU A 54 -0.81 25.92 -1.33
C GLU A 54 0.70 25.83 -1.44
N GLU A 55 1.35 25.65 -0.30
CA GLU A 55 2.78 25.30 -0.26
C GLU A 55 3.00 24.10 -1.19
N LYS A 56 3.97 24.23 -2.10
CA LYS A 56 4.30 23.18 -3.05
C LYS A 56 4.61 21.90 -2.28
N PRO A 57 3.98 20.76 -2.63
CA PRO A 57 4.19 19.51 -1.90
C PRO A 57 5.66 19.09 -1.96
N THR A 58 6.21 18.72 -0.82
CA THR A 58 7.56 18.17 -0.70
C THR A 58 7.52 16.65 -0.48
N TYR A 59 8.62 15.97 -0.72
CA TYR A 59 8.74 14.53 -0.40
C TYR A 59 8.36 14.23 1.05
N GLU A 60 8.85 15.05 1.98
CA GLU A 60 8.58 14.90 3.40
C GLU A 60 7.10 15.10 3.73
N SER A 61 6.45 16.12 3.17
CA SER A 61 5.02 16.39 3.41
C SER A 61 4.15 15.27 2.89
N VAL A 62 4.43 14.74 1.69
CA VAL A 62 3.71 13.60 1.10
C VAL A 62 3.95 12.33 1.92
N TYR A 63 5.17 12.05 2.31
CA TYR A 63 5.48 10.92 3.17
C TYR A 63 4.72 10.98 4.49
N LYS A 64 4.74 12.12 5.19
CA LYS A 64 3.99 12.30 6.45
C LYS A 64 2.50 12.09 6.26
N GLU A 65 1.93 12.69 5.22
CA GLU A 65 0.50 12.59 4.91
C GLU A 65 0.07 11.13 4.69
N TYR A 66 0.76 10.42 3.81
CA TYR A 66 0.35 9.06 3.45
C TYR A 66 0.74 8.01 4.49
N SER A 67 1.82 8.21 5.21
CA SER A 67 2.15 7.39 6.38
C SER A 67 1.07 7.50 7.46
N GLN A 68 0.59 8.72 7.74
CA GLN A 68 -0.48 8.90 8.71
C GLN A 68 -1.79 8.28 8.21
N LYS A 69 -2.15 8.48 6.95
CA LYS A 69 -3.36 7.86 6.36
C LYS A 69 -3.34 6.33 6.45
N MET A 70 -2.19 5.68 6.25
CA MET A 70 -2.07 4.24 6.41
C MET A 70 -2.26 3.82 7.86
N LYS A 71 -1.60 4.51 8.79
CA LYS A 71 -1.74 4.24 10.23
C LYS A 71 -3.16 4.44 10.73
N ASP A 72 -3.84 5.47 10.27
CA ASP A 72 -5.23 5.75 10.66
C ASP A 72 -6.22 4.75 10.06
N ALA A 73 -5.94 4.24 8.85
CA ALA A 73 -6.81 3.26 8.20
C ALA A 73 -6.67 1.85 8.79
N THR A 74 -5.48 1.48 9.27
CA THR A 74 -5.17 0.11 9.70
C THR A 74 -6.10 -0.42 10.78
N PRO A 75 -6.40 0.30 11.88
CA PRO A 75 -7.32 -0.22 12.91
C PRO A 75 -8.70 -0.55 12.35
N GLY A 76 -9.26 0.32 11.51
CA GLY A 76 -10.55 0.09 10.88
C GLY A 76 -10.54 -1.11 9.91
N LEU A 77 -9.44 -1.31 9.18
CA LEU A 77 -9.27 -2.47 8.31
C LEU A 77 -9.17 -3.79 9.10
N ILE A 78 -8.56 -3.76 10.28
CA ILE A 78 -8.51 -4.91 11.19
C ILE A 78 -9.91 -5.22 11.76
N GLU A 79 -10.67 -4.20 12.17
CA GLU A 79 -12.05 -4.37 12.62
C GLU A 79 -12.95 -4.93 11.52
N GLU A 80 -12.83 -4.38 10.30
CA GLU A 80 -13.54 -4.91 9.14
C GLU A 80 -13.13 -6.36 8.85
N TYR A 81 -11.85 -6.72 8.98
CA TYR A 81 -11.38 -8.09 8.84
C TYR A 81 -12.07 -8.99 9.85
N LYS A 82 -12.01 -8.66 11.14
CA LYS A 82 -12.60 -9.46 12.21
C LYS A 82 -14.10 -9.68 12.01
N LYS A 83 -14.82 -8.64 11.62
CA LYS A 83 -16.25 -8.72 11.31
C LYS A 83 -16.54 -9.63 10.13
N ASP A 84 -15.78 -9.51 9.03
CA ASP A 84 -15.97 -10.29 7.82
C ASP A 84 -15.53 -11.76 8.00
N ALA A 85 -14.64 -12.03 8.96
CA ALA A 85 -14.13 -13.34 9.31
C ALA A 85 -15.02 -14.08 10.34
N GLU A 86 -15.98 -13.41 10.97
CA GLU A 86 -16.85 -13.99 11.99
C GLU A 86 -17.63 -15.18 11.43
N GLY A 87 -17.50 -16.35 12.09
CA GLY A 87 -18.16 -17.59 11.67
C GLY A 87 -17.57 -18.25 10.41
N VAL A 88 -16.47 -17.74 9.86
CA VAL A 88 -15.78 -18.33 8.71
C VAL A 88 -14.72 -19.30 9.19
N SER A 89 -14.89 -20.60 8.89
CA SER A 89 -13.91 -21.67 9.19
C SER A 89 -13.03 -22.05 7.99
N ASP A 90 -13.35 -21.56 6.80
CA ASP A 90 -12.59 -21.86 5.56
C ASP A 90 -11.37 -20.93 5.46
N MET A 91 -10.18 -21.50 5.57
CA MET A 91 -8.90 -20.78 5.53
C MET A 91 -8.71 -19.98 4.23
N ASN A 92 -9.20 -20.47 3.08
CA ASN A 92 -9.07 -19.74 1.82
C ASN A 92 -9.96 -18.50 1.81
N LYS A 93 -11.15 -18.58 2.41
CA LYS A 93 -12.03 -17.42 2.58
C LYS A 93 -11.41 -16.40 3.52
N LEU A 94 -10.85 -16.83 4.66
CA LEU A 94 -10.14 -15.96 5.60
C LEU A 94 -8.97 -15.24 4.92
N ALA A 95 -8.15 -15.97 4.15
CA ALA A 95 -7.04 -15.41 3.39
C ALA A 95 -7.51 -14.37 2.35
N ASN A 96 -8.62 -14.64 1.64
CA ASN A 96 -9.20 -13.68 0.70
C ASN A 96 -9.71 -12.41 1.39
N ILE A 97 -10.32 -12.53 2.56
CA ILE A 97 -10.75 -11.37 3.36
C ILE A 97 -9.53 -10.53 3.74
N CYS A 98 -8.47 -11.16 4.26
CA CYS A 98 -7.21 -10.49 4.62
C CYS A 98 -6.61 -9.76 3.40
N THR A 99 -6.53 -10.43 2.25
CA THR A 99 -6.01 -9.85 1.01
C THR A 99 -6.78 -8.58 0.61
N LYS A 100 -8.10 -8.60 0.66
CA LYS A 100 -8.92 -7.41 0.35
C LYS A 100 -8.64 -6.23 1.28
N LYS A 101 -8.33 -6.49 2.56
CA LYS A 101 -8.00 -5.41 3.51
C LYS A 101 -6.60 -4.85 3.24
N THR A 102 -5.62 -5.71 2.98
CA THR A 102 -4.27 -5.26 2.61
C THR A 102 -4.23 -4.54 1.26
N GLU A 103 -5.08 -4.90 0.29
CA GLU A 103 -5.25 -4.17 -0.98
C GLU A 103 -5.79 -2.75 -0.76
N LYS A 104 -6.74 -2.56 0.16
CA LYS A 104 -7.21 -1.21 0.52
C LYS A 104 -6.05 -0.35 1.06
N LEU A 105 -5.23 -0.93 1.93
CA LEU A 105 -4.05 -0.25 2.47
C LEU A 105 -3.02 0.05 1.36
N ALA A 106 -2.76 -0.92 0.47
CA ALA A 106 -1.86 -0.76 -0.68
C ALA A 106 -2.31 0.38 -1.62
N SER A 107 -3.63 0.60 -1.76
CA SER A 107 -4.17 1.71 -2.52
C SER A 107 -3.77 3.07 -1.95
N ILE A 108 -3.71 3.21 -0.62
CA ILE A 108 -3.24 4.44 0.04
C ILE A 108 -1.75 4.64 -0.24
N CYS A 109 -0.94 3.61 -0.06
CA CYS A 109 0.50 3.64 -0.36
C CYS A 109 0.77 4.03 -1.82
N THR A 110 0.04 3.41 -2.77
CA THR A 110 0.16 3.70 -4.20
C THR A 110 -0.16 5.17 -4.52
N LYS A 111 -1.17 5.74 -3.89
CA LYS A 111 -1.50 7.17 -4.07
C LYS A 111 -0.35 8.06 -3.57
N GLY A 112 0.25 7.74 -2.43
CA GLY A 112 1.43 8.42 -1.91
C GLY A 112 2.61 8.31 -2.87
N GLY A 113 2.91 7.10 -3.36
CA GLY A 113 3.97 6.85 -4.33
C GLY A 113 3.80 7.66 -5.63
N LYS A 114 2.58 7.77 -6.15
CA LYS A 114 2.29 8.62 -7.32
C LYS A 114 2.56 10.10 -7.05
N ARG A 115 2.27 10.57 -5.83
CA ARG A 115 2.59 11.96 -5.44
C ARG A 115 4.10 12.19 -5.34
N LEU A 116 4.84 11.25 -4.77
CA LEU A 116 6.32 11.30 -4.74
C LEU A 116 6.92 11.31 -6.15
N ALA A 117 6.38 10.47 -7.05
CA ALA A 117 6.81 10.43 -8.45
C ALA A 117 6.54 11.77 -9.18
N SER A 118 5.40 12.44 -8.90
CA SER A 118 5.11 13.75 -9.47
C SER A 118 6.12 14.81 -9.02
N ILE A 119 6.54 14.80 -7.75
CA ILE A 119 7.58 15.70 -7.23
C ILE A 119 8.90 15.45 -7.95
N HIS A 120 9.30 14.17 -8.09
CA HIS A 120 10.53 13.80 -8.80
C HIS A 120 10.56 14.33 -10.24
N LEU A 121 9.45 14.17 -10.97
CA LEU A 121 9.33 14.66 -12.35
C LEU A 121 9.38 16.20 -12.45
N GLU A 122 8.80 16.90 -11.46
CA GLU A 122 8.79 18.34 -11.41
C GLU A 122 10.15 18.95 -11.00
N GLU A 123 10.77 18.35 -9.98
CA GLU A 123 12.05 18.84 -9.43
C GLU A 123 13.23 18.40 -10.29
N LYS A 124 13.06 17.33 -11.11
CA LYS A 124 14.13 16.70 -11.89
C LYS A 124 15.37 16.38 -11.04
N ASP A 125 15.10 16.00 -9.79
CA ASP A 125 16.11 15.66 -8.83
C ASP A 125 16.66 14.23 -9.02
N ASP A 126 17.60 13.84 -8.14
CA ASP A 126 18.27 12.56 -8.22
C ASP A 126 17.28 11.40 -7.95
N GLU A 127 17.35 10.35 -8.77
CA GLU A 127 16.59 9.11 -8.61
C GLU A 127 16.84 8.46 -7.24
N GLU A 128 18.04 8.63 -6.68
CA GLU A 128 18.38 8.11 -5.36
C GLU A 128 17.50 8.74 -4.27
N LYS A 129 17.27 10.05 -4.33
CA LYS A 129 16.38 10.78 -3.40
C LYS A 129 14.93 10.29 -3.50
N TYR A 130 14.42 10.14 -4.74
CA TYR A 130 13.09 9.58 -4.96
C TYR A 130 12.95 8.17 -4.37
N ASN A 131 13.92 7.30 -4.66
CA ASN A 131 13.92 5.92 -4.17
C ASN A 131 14.00 5.85 -2.64
N GLU A 132 14.74 6.75 -1.99
CA GLU A 132 14.79 6.82 -0.53
C GLU A 132 13.39 7.07 0.07
N TRP A 133 12.65 8.05 -0.46
CA TRP A 133 11.30 8.37 0.04
C TRP A 133 10.28 7.28 -0.29
N MET A 134 10.39 6.66 -1.46
CA MET A 134 9.56 5.51 -1.81
C MET A 134 9.81 4.32 -0.88
N ASN A 135 11.05 4.04 -0.53
CA ASN A 135 11.39 2.98 0.41
C ASN A 135 10.80 3.26 1.80
N LYS A 136 10.95 4.49 2.32
CA LYS A 136 10.35 4.89 3.60
C LYS A 136 8.83 4.69 3.60
N LEU A 137 8.15 5.08 2.53
CA LEU A 137 6.69 4.93 2.43
C LEU A 137 6.29 3.45 2.35
N THR A 138 7.06 2.64 1.63
CA THR A 138 6.84 1.20 1.51
C THR A 138 7.10 0.47 2.84
N ASP A 139 8.09 0.89 3.61
CA ASP A 139 8.35 0.33 4.94
C ASP A 139 7.14 0.54 5.86
N VAL A 140 6.55 1.74 5.86
CA VAL A 140 5.31 2.00 6.64
C VAL A 140 4.16 1.12 6.17
N TYR A 141 3.99 0.94 4.85
CA TYR A 141 2.96 0.04 4.31
C TYR A 141 3.18 -1.40 4.81
N GLN A 142 4.41 -1.89 4.79
CA GLN A 142 4.72 -3.26 5.23
C GLN A 142 4.43 -3.45 6.72
N ASP A 143 4.80 -2.48 7.57
CA ASP A 143 4.55 -2.52 9.01
C ASP A 143 3.04 -2.51 9.30
N GLU A 144 2.27 -1.70 8.60
CA GLU A 144 0.82 -1.62 8.79
C GLU A 144 0.08 -2.82 8.19
N ALA A 145 0.52 -3.34 7.03
CA ALA A 145 -0.04 -4.55 6.42
C ALA A 145 0.22 -5.80 7.28
N GLN A 146 1.36 -5.85 7.98
CA GLN A 146 1.66 -6.93 8.91
C GLN A 146 0.62 -7.01 10.03
N LYS A 147 0.15 -5.89 10.57
CA LYS A 147 -0.88 -5.88 11.62
C LYS A 147 -2.20 -6.50 11.17
N ILE A 148 -2.58 -6.29 9.90
CA ILE A 148 -3.75 -6.93 9.30
C ILE A 148 -3.51 -8.44 9.14
N THR A 149 -2.30 -8.82 8.74
CA THR A 149 -1.91 -10.24 8.59
C THR A 149 -1.86 -10.94 9.95
N ASP A 150 -1.40 -10.27 11.00
CA ASP A 150 -1.39 -10.81 12.36
C ASP A 150 -2.83 -11.13 12.82
N ALA A 151 -3.80 -10.24 12.54
CA ALA A 151 -5.21 -10.51 12.85
C ALA A 151 -5.78 -11.73 12.08
N TYR A 152 -5.31 -11.96 10.84
CA TYR A 152 -5.62 -13.19 10.11
C TYR A 152 -4.99 -14.42 10.78
N GLN A 153 -3.72 -14.36 11.16
CA GLN A 153 -3.04 -15.47 11.83
C GLN A 153 -3.73 -15.84 13.16
N ASP A 154 -4.12 -14.85 13.95
CA ASP A 154 -4.86 -15.06 15.20
C ASP A 154 -6.18 -15.81 14.96
N SER A 155 -6.88 -15.51 13.86
CA SER A 155 -8.16 -16.17 13.53
C SER A 155 -7.99 -17.60 13.01
N VAL A 156 -6.80 -17.99 12.57
CA VAL A 156 -6.48 -19.33 12.07
C VAL A 156 -5.92 -20.23 13.17
N LEU A 157 -5.23 -19.64 14.15
CA LEU A 157 -4.53 -20.38 15.21
C LEU A 157 -5.36 -20.49 16.51
N GLY A 158 -6.36 -19.65 16.70
CA GLY A 158 -7.27 -19.63 17.86
C GLY A 158 -8.46 -20.53 17.73
#